data_56577dd4c02ecdd9117e4f76d444fde3
#
_entry.id   56577dd4c02ecdd9117e4f76d444fde3
#
_cell.length_a   1.000
_cell.length_b   1.000
_cell.length_c   1.000
_cell.angle_alpha   90.00
_cell.angle_beta   90.00
_cell.angle_gamma   90.00
#
_symmetry.space_group_name_H-M   'P 1'
#
loop_
_entity.id
_entity.type
_entity.pdbx_description
1 polymer ?
#
loop_
_entity_poly.entity_id
_entity_poly.type
_entity_poly.pdbx_seq_one_letter_code
_entity_poly.pdbx_strand_id
1 'polypeptide(L)'
;MNITLWVLQVLLAVAFFAHGWLMLAPPPEIAVQMNATMPRWFQVFVGVAEVLAAVGLTLPGLTRIMPWLVTWAAVGIMIVMVSATIFHIVRGEISSAVITLILLAMATFVAYMRHRVLPIGVTPNRTRSL
;
A
#
# COMPACT_ATOMS: atom_id res chain seq x y z
N MET A 1 -0.59 -17.36 -10.67
CA MET A 1 -1.07 -15.95 -10.70
C MET A 1 -1.62 -15.49 -9.33
N ASN A 2 -2.54 -16.23 -8.71
CA ASN A 2 -3.08 -15.84 -7.40
C ASN A 2 -2.03 -15.83 -6.28
N ILE A 3 -1.11 -16.79 -6.26
CA ILE A 3 0.01 -16.82 -5.31
C ILE A 3 0.92 -15.61 -5.50
N THR A 4 1.24 -15.27 -6.74
CA THR A 4 2.06 -14.08 -7.06
C THR A 4 1.39 -12.80 -6.54
N LEU A 5 0.07 -12.66 -6.70
CA LEU A 5 -0.66 -11.51 -6.17
C LEU A 5 -0.63 -11.46 -4.64
N TRP A 6 -0.75 -12.60 -3.97
CA TRP A 6 -0.63 -12.66 -2.52
C TRP A 6 0.77 -12.30 -2.03
N VAL A 7 1.80 -12.77 -2.72
CA VAL A 7 3.20 -12.39 -2.41
C VAL A 7 3.36 -10.87 -2.54
N LEU A 8 2.88 -10.28 -3.64
CA LEU A 8 2.95 -8.83 -3.84
C LEU A 8 2.16 -8.05 -2.79
N GLN A 9 0.95 -8.51 -2.42
CA GLN A 9 0.14 -7.90 -1.39
C GLN A 9 0.83 -7.93 -0.02
N VAL A 10 1.43 -9.06 0.35
CA VAL A 10 2.16 -9.20 1.62
C VAL A 10 3.42 -8.34 1.63
N LEU A 11 4.18 -8.30 0.53
CA LEU A 11 5.37 -7.44 0.42
C LEU A 11 5.00 -5.96 0.56
N LEU A 12 3.96 -5.52 -0.15
CA LEU A 12 3.44 -4.15 0.00
C LEU A 12 2.98 -3.89 1.43
N ALA A 13 2.21 -4.80 2.02
CA ALA A 13 1.71 -4.63 3.38
C ALA A 13 2.84 -4.52 4.41
N VAL A 14 3.87 -5.34 4.30
CA VAL A 14 5.05 -5.27 5.19
C VAL A 14 5.80 -3.95 5.00
N ALA A 15 6.02 -3.52 3.75
CA ALA A 15 6.70 -2.27 3.46
C ALA A 15 5.94 -1.06 4.02
N PHE A 16 4.62 -1.00 3.79
CA PHE A 16 3.79 0.11 4.27
C PHE A 16 3.57 0.08 5.77
N PHE A 17 3.44 -1.10 6.37
CA PHE A 17 3.37 -1.22 7.82
C PHE A 17 4.66 -0.73 8.48
N ALA A 18 5.81 -1.17 8.00
CA ALA A 18 7.12 -0.76 8.54
C ALA A 18 7.36 0.74 8.40
N HIS A 19 7.07 1.31 7.22
CA HIS A 19 7.22 2.75 7.00
C HIS A 19 6.19 3.56 7.80
N GLY A 20 4.94 3.14 7.83
CA GLY A 20 3.90 3.78 8.62
C GLY A 20 4.21 3.76 10.12
N TRP A 21 4.74 2.66 10.63
CA TRP A 21 5.19 2.57 12.01
C TRP A 21 6.34 3.54 12.30
N LEU A 22 7.31 3.62 11.38
CA LEU A 22 8.41 4.58 11.47
C LEU A 22 7.90 6.04 11.51
N MET A 23 6.86 6.36 10.75
CA MET A 23 6.22 7.68 10.77
C MET A 23 5.52 7.97 12.10
N LEU A 24 4.91 6.97 12.73
CA LEU A 24 4.18 7.11 13.99
C LEU A 24 5.12 7.15 15.21
N ALA A 25 6.15 6.32 15.22
CA ALA A 25 7.07 6.15 16.33
C ALA A 25 8.53 6.13 15.85
N PRO A 26 9.04 7.25 15.30
CA PRO A 26 10.41 7.30 14.81
C PRO A 26 11.42 7.22 15.97
N PRO A 27 12.56 6.52 15.80
CA PRO A 27 13.68 6.62 16.73
C PRO A 27 14.17 8.06 16.88
N PRO A 28 14.75 8.46 18.03
CA PRO A 28 15.12 9.84 18.29
C PRO A 28 16.02 10.47 17.22
N GLU A 29 16.97 9.71 16.68
CA GLU A 29 17.92 10.18 15.67
C GLU A 29 17.21 10.52 14.36
N ILE A 30 16.22 9.71 13.98
CA ILE A 30 15.42 9.91 12.75
C ILE A 30 14.37 10.99 12.97
N ALA A 31 13.80 11.08 14.18
CA ALA A 31 12.76 12.05 14.52
C ALA A 31 13.24 13.50 14.32
N VAL A 32 14.46 13.81 14.68
CA VAL A 32 15.05 15.15 14.49
C VAL A 32 15.06 15.53 13.01
N GLN A 33 15.53 14.63 12.16
CA GLN A 33 15.61 14.85 10.71
C GLN A 33 14.22 14.93 10.08
N MET A 34 13.29 14.05 10.47
CA MET A 34 11.92 14.06 9.97
C MET A 34 11.17 15.34 10.34
N ASN A 35 11.31 15.81 11.59
CA ASN A 35 10.67 17.03 12.06
C ASN A 35 11.23 18.29 11.37
N ALA A 36 12.46 18.25 10.89
CA ALA A 36 13.04 19.33 10.10
C ALA A 36 12.47 19.40 8.68
N THR A 37 11.92 18.30 8.15
CA THR A 37 11.44 18.20 6.76
C THR A 37 9.92 18.24 6.63
N MET A 38 9.20 17.73 7.62
CA MET A 38 7.72 17.70 7.62
C MET A 38 7.14 17.87 9.03
N PRO A 39 6.00 18.57 9.15
CA PRO A 39 5.34 18.76 10.43
C PRO A 39 4.83 17.43 11.01
N ARG A 40 4.80 17.33 12.33
CA ARG A 40 4.40 16.10 13.04
C ARG A 40 3.00 15.60 12.69
N TRP A 41 2.03 16.50 12.55
CA TRP A 41 0.67 16.12 12.18
C TRP A 41 0.62 15.39 10.83
N PHE A 42 1.45 15.81 9.87
CA PHE A 42 1.52 15.18 8.55
C PHE A 42 2.17 13.79 8.61
N GLN A 43 3.23 13.64 9.41
CA GLN A 43 3.84 12.32 9.66
C GLN A 43 2.83 11.35 10.26
N VAL A 44 2.04 11.79 11.25
CA VAL A 44 0.99 10.95 11.87
C VAL A 44 -0.09 10.60 10.85
N PHE A 45 -0.53 11.55 10.05
CA PHE A 45 -1.52 11.30 9.00
C PHE A 45 -1.04 10.24 8.00
N VAL A 46 0.17 10.39 7.46
CA VAL A 46 0.76 9.42 6.53
C VAL A 46 0.94 8.06 7.20
N GLY A 47 1.50 8.03 8.40
CA GLY A 47 1.73 6.80 9.15
C GLY A 47 0.43 6.00 9.40
N VAL A 48 -0.64 6.68 9.83
CA VAL A 48 -1.96 6.04 10.00
C VAL A 48 -2.51 5.52 8.68
N ALA A 49 -2.43 6.33 7.61
CA ALA A 49 -2.91 5.92 6.29
C ALA A 49 -2.17 4.69 5.77
N GLU A 50 -0.86 4.62 5.96
CA GLU A 50 -0.03 3.48 5.52
C GLU A 50 -0.29 2.21 6.33
N VAL A 51 -0.43 2.32 7.65
CA VAL A 51 -0.79 1.17 8.50
C VAL A 51 -2.18 0.63 8.13
N LEU A 52 -3.17 1.52 7.93
CA LEU A 52 -4.51 1.12 7.49
C LEU A 52 -4.48 0.48 6.10
N ALA A 53 -3.66 0.98 5.18
CA ALA A 53 -3.48 0.40 3.85
C ALA A 53 -2.85 -1.00 3.94
N ALA A 54 -1.86 -1.21 4.79
CA ALA A 54 -1.25 -2.51 5.01
C ALA A 54 -2.27 -3.54 5.53
N VAL A 55 -3.10 -3.15 6.50
CA VAL A 55 -4.21 -3.98 7.00
C VAL A 55 -5.24 -4.25 5.90
N GLY A 56 -5.62 -3.21 5.15
CA GLY A 56 -6.59 -3.29 4.06
C GLY A 56 -6.14 -4.16 2.88
N LEU A 57 -4.83 -4.27 2.65
CA LEU A 57 -4.28 -5.15 1.61
C LEU A 57 -4.38 -6.64 1.97
N THR A 58 -4.37 -6.98 3.24
CA THR A 58 -4.22 -8.37 3.68
C THR A 58 -5.45 -8.90 4.38
N LEU A 59 -5.92 -8.23 5.42
CA LEU A 59 -6.94 -8.75 6.33
C LEU A 59 -8.29 -9.04 5.64
N PRO A 60 -8.84 -8.15 4.79
CA PRO A 60 -10.10 -8.43 4.10
C PRO A 60 -10.02 -9.62 3.16
N GLY A 61 -8.85 -9.81 2.53
CA GLY A 61 -8.60 -10.96 1.66
C GLY A 61 -8.49 -12.28 2.42
N LEU A 62 -7.83 -12.28 3.59
CA LEU A 62 -7.66 -13.45 4.44
C LEU A 62 -8.96 -13.88 5.10
N THR A 63 -9.71 -12.93 5.64
CA THR A 63 -10.97 -13.19 6.33
C THR A 63 -12.15 -13.37 5.38
N ARG A 64 -11.99 -12.98 4.13
CA ARG A 64 -13.06 -12.89 3.11
C ARG A 64 -14.23 -11.98 3.53
N ILE A 65 -14.00 -11.13 4.53
CA ILE A 65 -14.94 -10.09 4.95
C ILE A 65 -14.61 -8.83 4.16
N MET A 66 -15.57 -8.36 3.34
CA MET A 66 -15.43 -7.19 2.49
C MET A 66 -14.16 -7.22 1.59
N PRO A 67 -13.94 -8.29 0.80
CA PRO A 67 -12.69 -8.49 0.06
C PRO A 67 -12.41 -7.38 -0.98
N TRP A 68 -13.41 -6.60 -1.37
CA TRP A 68 -13.28 -5.42 -2.22
C TRP A 68 -12.40 -4.33 -1.61
N LEU A 69 -12.26 -4.30 -0.27
CA LEU A 69 -11.36 -3.37 0.42
C LEU A 69 -9.89 -3.53 0.02
N VAL A 70 -9.47 -4.73 -0.41
CA VAL A 70 -8.10 -4.93 -0.93
C VAL A 70 -7.82 -4.03 -2.13
N THR A 71 -8.78 -3.93 -3.05
CA THR A 71 -8.66 -3.05 -4.21
C THR A 71 -8.58 -1.58 -3.79
N TRP A 72 -9.45 -1.14 -2.87
CA TRP A 72 -9.45 0.24 -2.39
C TRP A 72 -8.21 0.58 -1.57
N ALA A 73 -7.69 -0.37 -0.78
CA ALA A 73 -6.41 -0.20 -0.10
C ALA A 73 -5.26 0.01 -1.10
N ALA A 74 -5.21 -0.78 -2.15
CA ALA A 74 -4.22 -0.62 -3.22
C ALA A 74 -4.37 0.73 -3.94
N VAL A 75 -5.59 1.19 -4.21
CA VAL A 75 -5.84 2.52 -4.79
C VAL A 75 -5.38 3.63 -3.84
N GLY A 76 -5.65 3.50 -2.55
CA GLY A 76 -5.15 4.46 -1.54
C GLY A 76 -3.62 4.55 -1.55
N ILE A 77 -2.94 3.41 -1.63
CA ILE A 77 -1.47 3.37 -1.78
C ILE A 77 -1.01 4.07 -3.06
N MET A 78 -1.70 3.86 -4.19
CA MET A 78 -1.35 4.54 -5.44
C MET A 78 -1.35 6.05 -5.28
N ILE A 79 -2.37 6.62 -4.62
CA ILE A 79 -2.46 8.07 -4.37
C ILE A 79 -1.29 8.54 -3.51
N VAL A 80 -0.98 7.82 -2.43
CA VAL A 80 0.14 8.16 -1.54
C VAL A 80 1.46 8.07 -2.29
N MET A 81 1.67 7.04 -3.12
CA MET A 81 2.92 6.85 -3.87
C MET A 81 3.12 7.87 -4.98
N VAL A 82 2.07 8.31 -5.67
CA VAL A 82 2.17 9.43 -6.62
C VAL A 82 2.62 10.70 -5.89
N SER A 83 2.00 11.01 -4.77
CA SER A 83 2.35 12.18 -3.96
C SER A 83 3.78 12.11 -3.43
N ALA A 84 4.19 10.94 -2.92
CA ALA A 84 5.54 10.70 -2.42
C ALA A 84 6.60 10.80 -3.53
N THR A 85 6.31 10.27 -4.71
CA THR A 85 7.21 10.36 -5.86
C THR A 85 7.46 11.81 -6.26
N ILE A 86 6.40 12.61 -6.36
CA ILE A 86 6.50 14.04 -6.66
C ILE A 86 7.32 14.75 -5.57
N PHE A 87 7.04 14.47 -4.31
CA PHE A 87 7.76 15.04 -3.17
C PHE A 87 9.27 14.75 -3.25
N HIS A 88 9.66 13.51 -3.49
CA HIS A 88 11.06 13.12 -3.60
C HIS A 88 11.76 13.70 -4.83
N ILE A 89 11.06 13.81 -5.97
CA ILE A 89 11.60 14.45 -7.18
C ILE A 89 11.89 15.93 -6.91
N VAL A 90 10.96 16.66 -6.32
CA VAL A 90 11.12 18.09 -6.02
C VAL A 90 12.30 18.33 -5.06
N ARG A 91 12.57 17.39 -4.17
CA ARG A 91 13.71 17.46 -3.24
C ARG A 91 15.03 16.94 -3.83
N GLY A 92 15.02 16.42 -5.06
CA GLY A 92 16.21 15.84 -5.68
C GLY A 92 16.62 14.47 -5.09
N GLU A 93 15.73 13.81 -4.37
CA GLU A 93 15.95 12.51 -3.73
C GLU A 93 15.63 11.38 -4.70
N ILE A 94 16.46 11.20 -5.72
CA ILE A 94 16.18 10.31 -6.86
C ILE A 94 16.04 8.85 -6.44
N SER A 95 16.85 8.36 -5.50
CA SER A 95 16.75 6.98 -5.01
C SER A 95 15.39 6.69 -4.38
N SER A 96 14.90 7.62 -3.55
CA SER A 96 13.59 7.52 -2.90
C SER A 96 12.46 7.61 -3.94
N ALA A 97 12.58 8.49 -4.94
CA ALA A 97 11.63 8.60 -6.03
C ALA A 97 11.51 7.30 -6.84
N VAL A 98 12.62 6.64 -7.11
CA VAL A 98 12.63 5.33 -7.82
C VAL A 98 11.92 4.26 -6.98
N ILE A 99 12.19 4.20 -5.67
CA ILE A 99 11.53 3.23 -4.77
C ILE A 99 10.01 3.45 -4.75
N THR A 100 9.56 4.71 -4.62
CA THR A 100 8.13 5.03 -4.62
C THR A 100 7.45 4.71 -5.95
N LEU A 101 8.15 4.88 -7.08
CA LEU A 101 7.66 4.46 -8.40
C LEU A 101 7.50 2.94 -8.51
N ILE A 102 8.44 2.16 -7.98
CA ILE A 102 8.34 0.69 -7.95
C ILE A 102 7.12 0.27 -7.11
N LEU A 103 6.96 0.86 -5.92
CA LEU A 103 5.81 0.58 -5.05
C LEU A 103 4.49 0.98 -5.72
N LEU A 104 4.47 2.10 -6.45
CA LEU A 104 3.32 2.53 -7.25
C LEU A 104 2.96 1.50 -8.32
N ALA A 105 3.96 1.00 -9.07
CA ALA A 105 3.74 -0.02 -10.09
C ALA A 105 3.18 -1.32 -9.49
N MET A 106 3.72 -1.76 -8.35
CA MET A 106 3.21 -2.94 -7.63
C MET A 106 1.77 -2.75 -7.14
N ALA A 107 1.46 -1.60 -6.55
CA ALA A 107 0.11 -1.29 -6.06
C ALA A 107 -0.89 -1.21 -7.22
N THR A 108 -0.52 -0.59 -8.34
CA THR A 108 -1.34 -0.51 -9.55
C THR A 108 -1.64 -1.88 -10.11
N PHE A 109 -0.64 -2.75 -10.17
CA PHE A 109 -0.80 -4.13 -10.63
C PHE A 109 -1.76 -4.92 -9.72
N VAL A 110 -1.59 -4.83 -8.40
CA VAL A 110 -2.49 -5.48 -7.43
C VAL A 110 -3.91 -4.95 -7.56
N ALA A 111 -4.09 -3.62 -7.63
CA ALA A 111 -5.40 -3.00 -7.78
C ALA A 111 -6.11 -3.50 -9.04
N TYR A 112 -5.44 -3.48 -10.19
CA TYR A 112 -5.99 -3.93 -11.45
C TYR A 112 -6.37 -5.41 -11.43
N MET A 113 -5.43 -6.26 -11.00
CA MET A 113 -5.64 -7.71 -10.98
C MET A 113 -6.74 -8.14 -10.02
N ARG A 114 -6.82 -7.52 -8.83
CA ARG A 114 -7.85 -7.83 -7.84
C ARG A 114 -9.22 -7.27 -8.22
N HIS A 115 -9.25 -6.18 -8.96
CA HIS A 115 -10.51 -5.61 -9.42
C HIS A 115 -11.09 -6.33 -10.65
N ARG A 116 -10.25 -6.63 -11.63
CA ARG A 116 -10.70 -7.08 -12.97
C ARG A 116 -10.47 -8.55 -13.28
N VAL A 117 -9.39 -9.13 -12.79
CA VAL A 117 -8.94 -10.45 -13.28
C VAL A 117 -9.15 -11.56 -12.25
N LEU A 118 -8.75 -11.33 -11.00
CA LEU A 118 -8.80 -12.32 -9.91
C LEU A 118 -9.39 -11.71 -8.64
N PRO A 119 -10.67 -11.30 -8.62
CA PRO A 119 -11.32 -10.79 -7.42
C PRO A 119 -11.33 -11.86 -6.32
N ILE A 120 -11.11 -11.43 -5.07
CA ILE A 120 -11.18 -12.32 -3.92
C ILE A 120 -12.65 -12.61 -3.62
N GLY A 121 -13.02 -13.89 -3.45
CA GLY A 121 -14.36 -14.30 -3.03
C GLY A 121 -15.37 -14.57 -4.15
N VAL A 122 -15.01 -14.38 -5.42
CA VAL A 122 -15.84 -14.83 -6.53
C VAL A 122 -15.55 -16.31 -6.78
N THR A 123 -16.39 -17.19 -6.26
CA THR A 123 -16.46 -18.58 -6.72
C THR A 123 -16.88 -18.56 -8.20
N PRO A 124 -16.12 -19.21 -9.11
CA PRO A 124 -16.62 -19.39 -10.47
C PRO A 124 -17.98 -20.06 -10.39
N ASN A 125 -18.99 -19.40 -10.92
CA ASN A 125 -20.31 -19.98 -11.04
C ASN A 125 -20.13 -21.27 -11.84
N ARG A 126 -20.21 -22.43 -11.19
CA ARG A 126 -20.41 -23.69 -11.90
C ARG A 126 -21.75 -23.52 -12.59
N THR A 127 -21.73 -23.16 -13.86
CA THR A 127 -22.87 -23.32 -14.73
C THR A 127 -23.33 -24.74 -14.54
N ARG A 128 -24.51 -24.91 -13.92
CA ARG A 128 -25.24 -26.15 -13.94
C ARG A 128 -25.47 -26.50 -15.40
N SER A 129 -24.68 -27.41 -15.91
CA SER A 129 -25.09 -28.19 -17.06
C SER A 129 -26.22 -29.10 -16.57
N LEU A 130 -27.44 -28.71 -16.85
CA LEU A 130 -28.59 -29.61 -16.89
C LEU A 130 -28.53 -30.39 -18.18
#